data_87dd11ca4f1003b060b75ddc966d3690
#
_entry.id   87dd11ca4f1003b060b75ddc966d3690
#
_cell.length_a   1.000
_cell.length_b   1.000
_cell.length_c   1.000
_cell.angle_alpha   90.00
_cell.angle_beta   90.00
_cell.angle_gamma   90.00
#
_symmetry.space_group_name_H-M   'P 1'
#
loop_
_entity.id
_entity.type
_entity.pdbx_description
1 polymer ?
#
loop_
_entity_poly.entity_id
_entity_poly.type
_entity_poly.pdbx_seq_one_letter_code
_entity_poly.pdbx_strand_id
1 'polypeptide(L)'
;HESLALIGAERIFWGIQVKPGMPTLFSDYQRIPVMSLSGNPFSALVITELLLRPMLAKMMRKPSLDLVRVQGILADAFGKPSPGRRFVRAYWENGVFHLPEGLNSNGVLASMVGCNCLLDVPAGSGALKPGDPAEAILL
;
A
#
# COMPACT_ATOMS: atom_id res chain seq x y z
N HIS A 1 11.59 -11.44 -13.28
CA HIS A 1 11.69 -10.36 -14.28
C HIS A 1 12.53 -10.76 -15.49
N GLU A 2 13.37 -11.80 -15.38
CA GLU A 2 14.12 -12.37 -16.52
C GLU A 2 13.19 -12.83 -17.63
N SER A 3 12.10 -13.54 -17.28
CA SER A 3 11.11 -14.00 -18.25
C SER A 3 10.48 -12.88 -19.08
N LEU A 4 10.25 -11.69 -18.48
CA LEU A 4 9.74 -10.53 -19.22
C LEU A 4 10.79 -9.96 -20.17
N ALA A 5 12.05 -9.95 -19.78
CA ALA A 5 13.15 -9.53 -20.65
C ALA A 5 13.30 -10.45 -21.87
N LEU A 6 13.11 -11.77 -21.69
CA LEU A 6 13.19 -12.76 -22.79
C LEU A 6 12.14 -12.53 -23.88
N ILE A 7 10.97 -12.02 -23.54
CA ILE A 7 9.93 -11.68 -24.50
C ILE A 7 10.02 -10.25 -25.05
N GLY A 8 11.08 -9.52 -24.67
CA GLY A 8 11.32 -8.15 -25.13
C GLY A 8 10.52 -7.07 -24.38
N ALA A 9 10.05 -7.34 -23.18
CA ALA A 9 9.43 -6.30 -22.34
C ALA A 9 10.48 -5.32 -21.82
N GLU A 10 10.23 -4.04 -21.97
CA GLU A 10 11.07 -2.96 -21.46
C GLU A 10 10.78 -2.74 -19.96
N ARG A 11 11.81 -2.84 -19.13
CA ARG A 11 11.68 -2.56 -17.70
C ARG A 11 11.71 -1.07 -17.44
N ILE A 12 10.60 -0.52 -16.92
CA ILE A 12 10.49 0.89 -16.53
C ILE A 12 11.12 1.10 -15.15
N PHE A 13 10.75 0.29 -14.14
CA PHE A 13 11.41 0.28 -12.85
C PHE A 13 11.35 -1.09 -12.17
N TRP A 14 12.28 -1.29 -11.24
CA TRP A 14 12.32 -2.42 -10.31
C TRP A 14 12.54 -1.93 -8.89
N GLY A 15 11.61 -2.31 -8.01
CA GLY A 15 11.64 -1.96 -6.59
C GLY A 15 11.11 -0.55 -6.31
N ILE A 16 10.41 -0.43 -5.20
CA ILE A 16 9.88 0.82 -4.68
C ILE A 16 10.16 0.91 -3.18
N GLN A 17 10.34 2.13 -2.67
CA GLN A 17 10.70 2.35 -1.26
C GLN A 17 9.47 2.39 -0.35
N VAL A 18 8.68 1.31 -0.36
CA VAL A 18 7.52 1.15 0.53
C VAL A 18 7.54 -0.21 1.21
N LYS A 19 6.89 -0.30 2.35
CA LYS A 19 6.73 -1.54 3.12
C LYS A 19 5.25 -1.70 3.54
N PRO A 20 4.61 -2.85 3.21
CA PRO A 20 5.07 -3.92 2.32
C PRO A 20 4.99 -3.53 0.84
N GLY A 21 5.63 -4.31 -0.05
CA GLY A 21 5.49 -4.13 -1.49
C GLY A 21 6.75 -3.70 -2.23
N MET A 22 7.90 -3.61 -1.53
CA MET A 22 9.17 -3.23 -2.16
C MET A 22 9.49 -3.98 -3.48
N PRO A 23 9.34 -5.32 -3.60
CA PRO A 23 9.65 -6.05 -4.83
C PRO A 23 8.51 -5.91 -5.85
N THR A 24 8.34 -4.72 -6.38
CA THR A 24 7.39 -4.41 -7.46
C THR A 24 8.16 -4.11 -8.74
N LEU A 25 7.77 -4.77 -9.84
CA LEU A 25 8.32 -4.53 -11.16
C LEU A 25 7.25 -3.91 -12.05
N PHE A 26 7.61 -2.87 -12.79
CA PHE A 26 6.78 -2.30 -13.83
C PHE A 26 7.53 -2.33 -15.16
N SER A 27 6.89 -2.87 -16.18
CA SER A 27 7.45 -3.02 -17.52
C SER A 27 6.42 -2.61 -18.57
N ASP A 28 6.88 -2.26 -19.73
CA ASP A 28 6.07 -2.11 -20.95
C ASP A 28 6.36 -3.26 -21.90
N TYR A 29 5.32 -3.88 -22.43
CA TYR A 29 5.41 -4.86 -23.49
C TYR A 29 4.50 -4.44 -24.64
N GLN A 30 5.11 -3.95 -25.72
CA GLN A 30 4.38 -3.50 -26.90
C GLN A 30 3.24 -2.50 -26.59
N ARG A 31 3.51 -1.53 -25.72
CA ARG A 31 2.56 -0.51 -25.20
C ARG A 31 1.49 -1.09 -24.27
N ILE A 32 1.71 -2.29 -23.77
CA ILE A 32 0.88 -2.90 -22.73
C ILE A 32 1.62 -2.80 -21.41
N PRO A 33 1.07 -2.09 -20.41
CA PRO A 33 1.69 -2.02 -19.08
C PRO A 33 1.61 -3.37 -18.37
N VAL A 34 2.75 -3.83 -17.86
CA VAL A 34 2.86 -5.09 -17.12
C VAL A 34 3.37 -4.78 -15.72
N MET A 35 2.55 -5.06 -14.71
CA MET A 35 2.92 -4.89 -13.30
C MET A 35 3.07 -6.26 -12.63
N SER A 36 4.27 -6.54 -12.12
CA SER A 36 4.54 -7.76 -11.36
C SER A 36 4.59 -7.43 -9.88
N LEU A 37 3.75 -8.10 -9.11
CA LEU A 37 3.57 -7.86 -7.68
C LEU A 37 4.20 -8.99 -6.86
N SER A 38 4.43 -8.70 -5.58
CA SER A 38 4.85 -9.72 -4.61
C SER A 38 3.80 -10.82 -4.49
N GLY A 39 4.21 -12.07 -4.35
CA GLY A 39 3.33 -13.19 -4.01
C GLY A 39 2.72 -13.12 -2.60
N ASN A 40 3.15 -12.17 -1.77
CA ASN A 40 2.54 -11.93 -0.47
C ASN A 40 1.22 -11.16 -0.66
N PRO A 41 0.07 -11.70 -0.21
CA PRO A 41 -1.25 -11.12 -0.51
C PRO A 41 -1.42 -9.69 -0.02
N PHE A 42 -0.97 -9.37 1.19
CA PHE A 42 -1.07 -8.01 1.73
C PHE A 42 -0.17 -7.03 0.98
N SER A 43 1.03 -7.47 0.57
CA SER A 43 1.91 -6.65 -0.25
C SER A 43 1.29 -6.35 -1.62
N ALA A 44 0.70 -7.37 -2.25
CA ALA A 44 0.00 -7.21 -3.52
C ALA A 44 -1.17 -6.22 -3.41
N LEU A 45 -1.98 -6.33 -2.35
CA LEU A 45 -3.08 -5.40 -2.06
C LEU A 45 -2.58 -3.96 -1.92
N VAL A 46 -1.55 -3.72 -1.10
CA VAL A 46 -0.97 -2.38 -0.91
C VAL A 46 -0.52 -1.78 -2.24
N ILE A 47 0.19 -2.55 -3.07
CA ILE A 47 0.66 -2.04 -4.37
C ILE A 47 -0.48 -1.88 -5.38
N THR A 48 -1.49 -2.72 -5.32
CA THR A 48 -2.70 -2.54 -6.13
C THR A 48 -3.35 -1.20 -5.82
N GLU A 49 -3.54 -0.86 -4.57
CA GLU A 49 -4.10 0.44 -4.17
C GLU A 49 -3.18 1.60 -4.56
N LEU A 50 -1.89 1.51 -4.29
CA LEU A 50 -0.96 2.63 -4.50
C LEU A 50 -0.64 2.92 -5.97
N LEU A 51 -0.54 1.90 -6.81
CA LEU A 51 -0.05 2.02 -8.18
C LEU A 51 -1.06 1.56 -9.23
N LEU A 52 -1.62 0.36 -9.08
CA LEU A 52 -2.49 -0.21 -10.10
C LEU A 52 -3.81 0.55 -10.20
N ARG A 53 -4.45 0.84 -9.08
CA ARG A 53 -5.72 1.58 -9.03
C ARG A 53 -5.62 2.98 -9.65
N PRO A 54 -4.63 3.85 -9.31
CA PRO A 54 -4.45 5.14 -9.97
C PRO A 54 -4.09 5.02 -11.45
N MET A 55 -3.32 3.98 -11.82
CA MET A 55 -3.01 3.71 -13.23
C MET A 55 -4.29 3.38 -14.01
N LEU A 56 -5.14 2.51 -13.48
CA LEU A 56 -6.43 2.17 -14.08
C LEU A 56 -7.36 3.38 -14.15
N ALA A 57 -7.39 4.23 -13.11
CA ALA A 57 -8.16 5.47 -13.11
C ALA A 57 -7.80 6.35 -14.32
N LYS A 58 -6.50 6.51 -14.59
CA LYS A 58 -6.00 7.27 -15.75
C LYS A 58 -6.30 6.59 -17.07
N MET A 59 -6.03 5.29 -17.20
CA MET A 59 -6.26 4.53 -18.43
C MET A 59 -7.74 4.52 -18.83
N MET A 60 -8.62 4.38 -17.86
CA MET A 60 -10.08 4.34 -18.05
C MET A 60 -10.72 5.72 -18.07
N ARG A 61 -9.97 6.80 -17.82
CA ARG A 61 -10.48 8.16 -17.62
C ARG A 61 -11.60 8.22 -16.58
N LYS A 62 -11.43 7.46 -15.50
CA LYS A 62 -12.43 7.30 -14.44
C LYS A 62 -11.89 7.80 -13.09
N PRO A 63 -12.01 9.10 -12.78
CA PRO A 63 -11.47 9.67 -11.53
C PRO A 63 -12.04 9.05 -10.25
N SER A 64 -13.23 8.44 -10.33
CA SER A 64 -13.83 7.74 -9.18
C SER A 64 -13.04 6.50 -8.71
N LEU A 65 -12.07 6.04 -9.49
CA LEU A 65 -11.14 4.98 -9.10
C LEU A 65 -9.87 5.53 -8.44
N ASP A 66 -9.69 6.85 -8.38
CA ASP A 66 -8.50 7.43 -7.78
C ASP A 66 -8.49 7.25 -6.24
N LEU A 67 -7.32 7.46 -5.65
CA LEU A 67 -7.13 7.26 -4.21
C LEU A 67 -7.93 8.30 -3.42
N VAL A 68 -8.64 7.83 -2.42
CA VAL A 68 -9.30 8.70 -1.42
C VAL A 68 -8.44 8.69 -0.16
N ARG A 69 -7.97 9.88 0.25
CA ARG A 69 -7.19 10.06 1.48
C ARG A 69 -8.06 10.65 2.57
N VAL A 70 -7.86 10.14 3.78
CA VAL A 70 -8.54 10.62 4.99
C VAL A 70 -7.50 10.94 6.06
N GLN A 71 -7.84 11.89 6.92
CA GLN A 71 -7.02 12.30 8.05
C GLN A 71 -7.75 12.00 9.35
N GLY A 72 -7.00 11.87 10.44
CA GLY A 72 -7.53 11.60 11.76
C GLY A 72 -6.43 11.46 12.79
N ILE A 73 -6.79 10.91 13.94
CA ILE A 73 -5.89 10.60 15.06
C ILE A 73 -5.83 9.10 15.30
N LEU A 74 -4.72 8.62 15.80
CA LEU A 74 -4.56 7.23 16.22
C LEU A 74 -5.24 6.99 17.56
N ALA A 75 -6.04 5.93 17.67
CA ALA A 75 -6.51 5.40 18.94
C ALA A 75 -5.47 4.49 19.59
N ASP A 76 -4.70 3.77 18.78
CA ASP A 76 -3.80 2.73 19.22
C ASP A 76 -2.33 3.09 18.94
N ALA A 77 -1.41 2.54 19.73
CA ALA A 77 0.02 2.73 19.48
C ALA A 77 0.54 1.85 18.35
N PHE A 78 1.36 2.41 17.48
CA PHE A 78 2.18 1.66 16.54
C PHE A 78 3.65 1.75 16.94
N GLY A 79 4.11 0.81 17.75
CA GLY A 79 5.41 0.84 18.41
C GLY A 79 6.64 0.58 17.52
N LYS A 80 6.45 0.40 16.20
CA LYS A 80 7.55 0.08 15.28
C LYS A 80 8.02 1.33 14.55
N PRO A 81 9.28 1.75 14.69
CA PRO A 81 9.81 2.83 13.87
C PRO A 81 9.82 2.45 12.39
N SER A 82 9.62 3.45 11.53
CA SER A 82 9.54 3.28 10.08
C SER A 82 10.68 4.03 9.39
N PRO A 83 11.86 3.43 9.19
CA PRO A 83 12.94 4.07 8.45
C PRO A 83 12.57 4.36 6.99
N GLY A 84 11.71 3.52 6.38
CA GLY A 84 11.09 3.77 5.08
C GLY A 84 9.57 3.96 5.21
N ARG A 85 8.92 4.49 4.16
CA ARG A 85 7.46 4.65 4.13
C ARG A 85 6.76 3.31 4.30
N ARG A 86 5.76 3.26 5.16
CA ARG A 86 5.05 2.03 5.50
C ARG A 86 3.55 2.22 5.43
N PHE A 87 2.87 1.19 4.92
CA PHE A 87 1.42 1.11 4.94
C PHE A 87 0.98 0.02 5.94
N VAL A 88 0.09 0.40 6.84
CA VAL A 88 -0.43 -0.47 7.90
C VAL A 88 -1.93 -0.57 7.75
N ARG A 89 -2.47 -1.78 7.84
CA ARG A 89 -3.91 -1.99 7.85
C ARG A 89 -4.54 -1.35 9.06
N ALA A 90 -5.66 -0.65 8.87
CA ALA A 90 -6.36 0.04 9.93
C ALA A 90 -7.87 0.10 9.63
N TYR A 91 -8.64 0.40 10.66
CA TYR A 91 -10.04 0.78 10.54
C TYR A 91 -10.16 2.27 10.87
N TRP A 92 -10.79 3.03 9.98
CA TRP A 92 -11.05 4.46 10.15
C TRP A 92 -12.53 4.71 10.29
N GLU A 93 -12.91 5.41 11.34
CA GLU A 93 -14.27 5.87 11.57
C GLU A 93 -14.26 7.21 12.31
N ASN A 94 -15.06 8.15 11.84
CA ASN A 94 -15.29 9.45 12.48
C ASN A 94 -14.00 10.22 12.85
N GLY A 95 -12.95 10.12 12.01
CA GLY A 95 -11.68 10.82 12.26
C GLY A 95 -10.71 10.06 13.20
N VAL A 96 -11.01 8.82 13.54
CA VAL A 96 -10.17 8.00 14.42
C VAL A 96 -9.70 6.76 13.68
N PHE A 97 -8.42 6.42 13.83
CA PHE A 97 -7.81 5.20 13.29
C PHE A 97 -7.61 4.17 14.39
N HIS A 98 -8.11 2.96 14.16
CA HIS A 98 -7.90 1.79 15.00
C HIS A 98 -7.02 0.78 14.29
N LEU A 99 -6.05 0.22 14.99
CA LEU A 99 -5.21 -0.84 14.48
C LEU A 99 -5.81 -2.21 14.85
N PRO A 100 -5.80 -3.21 13.94
CA PRO A 100 -6.32 -4.52 14.25
C PRO A 100 -5.51 -5.18 15.36
N GLU A 101 -6.18 -5.84 16.28
CA GLU A 101 -5.54 -6.65 17.32
C GLU A 101 -4.88 -7.89 16.74
N GLY A 102 -3.79 -8.35 17.38
CA GLY A 102 -3.13 -9.62 17.06
C GLY A 102 -2.01 -9.52 16.01
N LEU A 103 -1.84 -10.57 15.22
CA LEU A 103 -0.71 -10.76 14.32
C LEU A 103 -0.77 -9.85 13.09
N ASN A 104 -0.12 -8.72 13.15
CA ASN A 104 0.08 -7.79 12.03
C ASN A 104 1.21 -8.26 11.07
N SER A 105 1.30 -9.57 10.80
CA SER A 105 2.27 -10.07 9.82
C SER A 105 1.72 -9.96 8.40
N ASN A 106 2.61 -9.68 7.44
CA ASN A 106 2.20 -9.52 6.05
C ASN A 106 1.61 -10.79 5.42
N GLY A 107 1.88 -11.97 6.00
CA GLY A 107 1.36 -13.26 5.54
C GLY A 107 -0.05 -13.57 6.03
N VAL A 108 -0.61 -12.80 6.96
CA VAL A 108 -1.93 -13.06 7.55
C VAL A 108 -2.97 -12.17 6.89
N LEU A 109 -3.59 -12.63 5.81
CA LEU A 109 -4.63 -11.87 5.09
C LEU A 109 -5.89 -11.69 5.95
N ALA A 110 -6.20 -12.65 6.82
CA ALA A 110 -7.35 -12.57 7.74
C ALA A 110 -7.30 -11.30 8.63
N SER A 111 -6.12 -10.72 8.88
CA SER A 111 -5.99 -9.47 9.61
C SER A 111 -6.47 -8.22 8.84
N MET A 112 -6.88 -8.38 7.57
CA MET A 112 -7.59 -7.35 6.79
C MET A 112 -9.09 -7.32 7.07
N VAL A 113 -9.63 -8.36 7.69
CA VAL A 113 -11.06 -8.40 8.05
C VAL A 113 -11.37 -7.27 9.04
N GLY A 114 -12.36 -6.46 8.71
CA GLY A 114 -12.72 -5.27 9.48
C GLY A 114 -11.87 -4.02 9.21
N CYS A 115 -10.82 -4.11 8.39
CA CYS A 115 -10.05 -2.94 7.97
C CYS A 115 -10.69 -2.30 6.73
N ASN A 116 -10.72 -0.96 6.70
CA ASN A 116 -11.24 -0.18 5.58
C ASN A 116 -10.25 0.82 5.04
N CYS A 117 -9.02 0.85 5.58
CA CYS A 117 -8.00 1.78 5.12
C CYS A 117 -6.58 1.22 5.31
N LEU A 118 -5.64 1.86 4.63
CA LEU A 118 -4.20 1.69 4.77
C LEU A 118 -3.62 2.95 5.39
N LEU A 119 -3.25 2.89 6.67
CA LEU A 119 -2.56 3.97 7.39
C LEU A 119 -1.21 4.22 6.72
N ASP A 120 -0.93 5.46 6.37
CA ASP A 120 0.29 5.89 5.70
C ASP A 120 1.29 6.42 6.74
N VAL A 121 2.30 5.63 7.06
CA VAL A 121 3.36 5.99 8.00
C VAL A 121 4.56 6.50 7.21
N PRO A 122 4.89 7.80 7.28
CA PRO A 122 5.98 8.39 6.53
C PRO A 122 7.35 7.77 6.85
N ALA A 123 8.26 7.85 5.89
CA ALA A 123 9.66 7.48 6.12
C ALA A 123 10.28 8.35 7.22
N GLY A 124 11.09 7.75 8.08
CA GLY A 124 11.73 8.43 9.21
C GLY A 124 10.84 8.59 10.45
N SER A 125 9.59 8.10 10.41
CA SER A 125 8.72 8.14 11.59
C SER A 125 9.26 7.27 12.70
N GLY A 126 9.23 7.81 13.93
CA GLY A 126 9.40 7.05 15.16
C GLY A 126 8.19 6.13 15.44
N ALA A 127 8.13 5.59 16.65
CA ALA A 127 6.94 4.92 17.13
C ALA A 127 5.79 5.94 17.26
N LEU A 128 4.62 5.58 16.76
CA LEU A 128 3.40 6.41 16.84
C LEU A 128 2.63 6.08 18.12
N LYS A 129 2.03 7.09 18.71
CA LYS A 129 1.29 7.00 19.98
C LYS A 129 -0.20 7.30 19.77
N PRO A 130 -1.08 6.85 20.68
CA PRO A 130 -2.45 7.34 20.71
C PRO A 130 -2.50 8.87 20.77
N GLY A 131 -3.37 9.47 19.96
CA GLY A 131 -3.49 10.90 19.79
C GLY A 131 -2.62 11.52 18.69
N ASP A 132 -1.62 10.80 18.18
CA ASP A 132 -0.82 11.30 17.06
C ASP A 132 -1.67 11.48 15.80
N PRO A 133 -1.47 12.58 15.04
CA PRO A 133 -2.14 12.78 13.76
C PRO A 133 -1.64 11.77 12.72
N ALA A 134 -2.55 11.32 11.89
CA ALA A 134 -2.25 10.33 10.87
C ALA A 134 -3.09 10.54 9.60
N GLU A 135 -2.63 9.96 8.50
CA GLU A 135 -3.30 9.91 7.21
C GLU A 135 -3.43 8.47 6.73
N ALA A 136 -4.49 8.15 6.01
CA ALA A 136 -4.69 6.85 5.41
C ALA A 136 -5.33 6.94 4.02
N ILE A 137 -5.22 5.84 3.27
CA ILE A 137 -5.92 5.63 2.00
C ILE A 137 -7.10 4.71 2.28
N LEU A 138 -8.31 5.12 1.88
CA LEU A 138 -9.51 4.27 1.94
C LEU A 138 -9.45 3.16 0.88
N LEU A 139 -9.88 1.95 1.28
CA LEU A 139 -9.95 0.76 0.43
C LEU A 139 -11.27 0.68 -0.36
#